data_52b00c1e77c9c75632665d5601d52335
#
_entry.id   52b00c1e77c9c75632665d5601d52335
#
_cell.length_a   1.000
_cell.length_b   1.000
_cell.length_c   1.000
_cell.angle_alpha   90.00
_cell.angle_beta   90.00
_cell.angle_gamma   90.00
#
_symmetry.space_group_name_H-M   'P 1'
#
loop_
_entity.id
_entity.type
_entity.pdbx_description
1 polymer ?
#
loop_
_entity_poly.entity_id
_entity_poly.type
_entity_poly.pdbx_seq_one_letter_code
_entity_poly.pdbx_strand_id
1 'polypeptide(L)'
;MIKVLLATPLKQKPYIFTEFQKSIDNLIIPDGVTLDRFYIVNNCPEIIPYITSGSFQEITFEEQTLQQTPHAWKSEHIRHMIDMRNHCFNVASQGDYDYVFSVDSDLVLNPHTLELLLAYKTDIIGEAYWTKSEIGLWYNASLYNLFNMDQKVTVPNNIQAIVDHQVPGVYRVGMTGACILISKRVWQSGVDYSEVPYQWANPISEDRNFCLRAACAGFPIYIDTQIPPYHLFNDEYYNTYMERIGSSSRAPTV
;
A
#
# COMPACT_ATOMS: atom_id res chain seq x y z
N MET A 1 -13.71 -18.54 10.46
CA MET A 1 -12.90 -17.42 10.99
C MET A 1 -11.99 -16.99 9.86
N ILE A 2 -12.03 -15.74 9.48
CA ILE A 2 -11.19 -15.17 8.40
C ILE A 2 -9.84 -14.78 9.00
N LYS A 3 -8.75 -15.23 8.41
CA LYS A 3 -7.38 -14.91 8.86
C LYS A 3 -6.75 -13.89 7.90
N VAL A 4 -6.40 -12.74 8.40
CA VAL A 4 -5.75 -11.67 7.65
C VAL A 4 -4.31 -11.49 8.14
N LEU A 5 -3.35 -11.48 7.21
CA LEU A 5 -1.97 -11.10 7.46
C LEU A 5 -1.77 -9.64 7.02
N LEU A 6 -1.63 -8.71 7.97
CA LEU A 6 -1.07 -7.40 7.65
C LEU A 6 0.42 -7.57 7.38
N ALA A 7 0.87 -7.17 6.21
CA ALA A 7 2.24 -7.33 5.76
C ALA A 7 2.83 -6.00 5.30
N THR A 8 3.95 -5.59 5.91
CA THR A 8 4.55 -4.28 5.69
C THR A 8 6.05 -4.39 5.44
N PRO A 9 6.53 -4.11 4.21
CA PRO A 9 7.94 -3.78 3.99
C PRO A 9 8.30 -2.50 4.76
N LEU A 10 9.35 -2.56 5.57
CA LEU A 10 9.67 -1.52 6.54
C LEU A 10 11.08 -0.98 6.35
N LYS A 11 11.18 0.25 5.87
CA LYS A 11 12.35 1.10 5.89
C LYS A 11 11.88 2.53 6.13
N GLN A 12 11.72 2.91 7.40
CA GLN A 12 11.04 4.15 7.75
C GLN A 12 11.70 4.82 8.97
N LYS A 13 11.47 6.13 9.11
CA LYS A 13 11.86 6.89 10.29
C LYS A 13 10.99 6.47 11.50
N PRO A 14 11.58 6.30 12.70
CA PRO A 14 10.85 5.80 13.86
C PRO A 14 9.57 6.57 14.20
N TYR A 15 9.58 7.89 14.09
CA TYR A 15 8.39 8.71 14.42
C TYR A 15 7.24 8.54 13.40
N ILE A 16 7.54 8.37 12.11
CA ILE A 16 6.53 8.05 11.07
C ILE A 16 5.96 6.66 11.33
N PHE A 17 6.83 5.68 11.56
CA PHE A 17 6.41 4.32 11.87
C PHE A 17 5.57 4.23 13.15
N THR A 18 5.85 5.07 14.15
CA THR A 18 5.03 5.15 15.36
C THR A 18 3.59 5.56 15.05
N GLU A 19 3.37 6.53 14.18
CA GLU A 19 2.01 6.94 13.79
C GLU A 19 1.31 5.87 12.93
N PHE A 20 2.05 5.21 12.04
CA PHE A 20 1.56 4.04 11.33
C PHE A 20 1.07 2.97 12.31
N GLN A 21 1.90 2.55 13.28
CA GLN A 21 1.52 1.53 14.25
C GLN A 21 0.30 1.90 15.08
N LYS A 22 0.23 3.15 15.55
CA LYS A 22 -0.97 3.65 16.26
C LYS A 22 -2.23 3.50 15.40
N SER A 23 -2.14 3.75 14.10
CA SER A 23 -3.28 3.58 13.21
C SER A 23 -3.67 2.12 13.06
N ILE A 24 -2.69 1.21 13.00
CA ILE A 24 -2.95 -0.24 12.94
C ILE A 24 -3.53 -0.76 14.27
N ASP A 25 -3.07 -0.24 15.42
CA ASP A 25 -3.61 -0.59 16.74
C ASP A 25 -5.07 -0.15 16.91
N ASN A 26 -5.47 0.90 16.21
CA ASN A 26 -6.82 1.45 16.24
C ASN A 26 -7.77 0.82 15.22
N LEU A 27 -7.32 -0.12 14.38
CA LEU A 27 -8.20 -0.78 13.42
C LEU A 27 -9.32 -1.55 14.12
N ILE A 28 -10.53 -1.33 13.65
CA ILE A 28 -11.70 -2.13 14.04
C ILE A 28 -11.62 -3.46 13.30
N ILE A 29 -11.49 -4.54 14.07
CA ILE A 29 -11.44 -5.89 13.54
C ILE A 29 -12.85 -6.49 13.61
N PRO A 30 -13.48 -6.84 12.49
CA PRO A 30 -14.81 -7.40 12.47
C PRO A 30 -14.91 -8.72 13.23
N ASP A 31 -16.09 -9.05 13.73
CA ASP A 31 -16.36 -10.34 14.35
C ASP A 31 -16.03 -11.49 13.40
N GLY A 32 -15.33 -12.49 13.92
CA GLY A 32 -14.91 -13.65 13.13
C GLY A 32 -13.67 -13.42 12.25
N VAL A 33 -13.01 -12.27 12.37
CA VAL A 33 -11.73 -11.94 11.69
C VAL A 33 -10.60 -11.95 12.71
N THR A 34 -9.44 -12.45 12.32
CA THR A 34 -8.17 -12.28 13.04
C THR A 34 -7.18 -11.52 12.18
N LEU A 35 -6.40 -10.61 12.79
CA LEU A 35 -5.37 -9.83 12.14
C LEU A 35 -4.02 -10.09 12.78
N ASP A 36 -3.16 -10.81 12.08
CA ASP A 36 -1.76 -10.97 12.45
C ASP A 36 -0.90 -9.95 11.70
N ARG A 37 0.22 -9.54 12.30
CA ARG A 37 1.12 -8.53 11.74
C ARG A 37 2.49 -9.12 11.44
N PHE A 38 3.00 -8.82 10.27
CA PHE A 38 4.32 -9.24 9.82
C PHE A 38 5.06 -8.08 9.16
N TYR A 39 6.26 -7.79 9.65
CA TYR A 39 7.11 -6.72 9.16
C TYR A 39 8.37 -7.27 8.52
N ILE A 40 8.75 -6.74 7.37
CA ILE A 40 10.05 -7.03 6.76
C ILE A 40 10.94 -5.80 6.95
N VAL A 41 11.83 -5.88 7.93
CA VAL A 41 12.77 -4.79 8.25
C VAL A 41 13.90 -4.79 7.23
N ASN A 42 13.92 -3.77 6.37
CA ASN A 42 14.86 -3.64 5.27
C ASN A 42 15.94 -2.60 5.57
N ASN A 43 17.16 -3.03 5.88
CA ASN A 43 18.32 -2.18 6.14
C ASN A 43 18.06 -1.01 7.12
N CYS A 44 17.20 -1.22 8.13
CA CYS A 44 16.88 -0.21 9.14
C CYS A 44 16.67 -0.85 10.53
N PRO A 45 17.70 -1.52 11.11
CA PRO A 45 17.55 -2.22 12.38
C PRO A 45 17.18 -1.29 13.54
N GLU A 46 17.41 0.00 13.40
CA GLU A 46 17.03 1.03 14.39
C GLU A 46 15.52 1.14 14.60
N ILE A 47 14.70 0.59 13.67
CA ILE A 47 13.24 0.59 13.80
C ILE A 47 12.72 -0.53 14.71
N ILE A 48 13.49 -1.61 14.89
CA ILE A 48 13.07 -2.81 15.61
C ILE A 48 12.58 -2.52 17.03
N PRO A 49 13.23 -1.66 17.83
CA PRO A 49 12.74 -1.32 19.17
C PRO A 49 11.35 -0.65 19.19
N TYR A 50 10.89 -0.17 18.06
CA TYR A 50 9.58 0.48 17.92
C TYR A 50 8.48 -0.48 17.46
N ILE A 51 8.80 -1.74 17.10
CA ILE A 51 7.80 -2.75 16.77
C ILE A 51 7.17 -3.25 18.08
N THR A 52 5.96 -2.80 18.36
CA THR A 52 5.25 -3.08 19.63
C THR A 52 4.44 -4.38 19.59
N SER A 53 4.10 -4.87 18.39
CA SER A 53 3.29 -6.08 18.20
C SER A 53 3.53 -6.69 16.83
N GLY A 54 3.28 -8.01 16.71
CA GLY A 54 3.50 -8.78 15.49
C GLY A 54 4.85 -9.47 15.45
N SER A 55 5.12 -10.13 14.33
CA SER A 55 6.41 -10.75 14.03
C SER A 55 7.17 -9.92 13.00
N PHE A 56 8.49 -10.07 12.95
CA PHE A 56 9.31 -9.42 11.94
C PHE A 56 10.44 -10.33 11.45
N GLN A 57 10.92 -10.02 10.27
CA GLN A 57 12.13 -10.59 9.69
C GLN A 57 13.03 -9.46 9.21
N GLU A 58 14.31 -9.53 9.56
CA GLU A 58 15.32 -8.62 9.02
C GLU A 58 15.80 -9.15 7.66
N ILE A 59 15.85 -8.27 6.68
CA ILE A 59 16.47 -8.53 5.39
C ILE A 59 17.48 -7.41 5.14
N THR A 60 18.69 -7.81 4.79
CA THR A 60 19.76 -6.87 4.41
C THR A 60 20.04 -7.05 2.93
N PHE A 61 19.80 -6.02 2.16
CA PHE A 61 20.26 -5.94 0.77
C PHE A 61 21.59 -5.18 0.70
N GLU A 62 22.48 -5.61 -0.16
CA GLU A 62 23.71 -4.86 -0.45
C GLU A 62 23.31 -3.57 -1.18
N GLU A 63 23.34 -2.45 -0.47
CA GLU A 63 23.16 -1.14 -1.08
C GLU A 63 24.44 -0.73 -1.79
N GLN A 64 24.43 -0.71 -3.12
CA GLN A 64 25.49 0.00 -3.85
C GLN A 64 25.39 1.48 -3.47
N THR A 65 26.53 2.06 -3.08
CA THR A 65 26.72 3.45 -2.61
C THR A 65 26.40 4.44 -3.72
N LEU A 66 25.13 4.60 -4.03
CA LEU A 66 24.66 5.60 -4.98
C LEU A 66 23.92 6.66 -4.18
N GLN A 67 24.31 7.94 -4.38
CA GLN A 67 23.64 9.09 -3.77
C GLN A 67 22.13 8.91 -3.81
N GLN A 68 21.54 8.77 -2.63
CA GLN A 68 20.11 8.62 -2.47
C GLN A 68 19.44 9.96 -2.77
N THR A 69 18.93 10.11 -3.98
CA THR A 69 17.87 11.09 -4.20
C THR A 69 16.58 10.48 -3.62
N PRO A 70 15.89 11.15 -2.70
CA PRO A 70 14.61 10.69 -2.19
C PRO A 70 13.68 10.37 -3.37
N HIS A 71 13.02 9.20 -3.31
CA HIS A 71 12.04 8.74 -4.31
C HIS A 71 12.55 8.47 -5.76
N ALA A 72 13.86 8.37 -5.98
CA ALA A 72 14.37 7.82 -7.24
C ALA A 72 14.29 6.29 -7.22
N TRP A 73 13.19 5.72 -7.68
CA TRP A 73 13.01 4.27 -7.83
C TRP A 73 13.96 3.74 -8.92
N LYS A 74 15.07 3.17 -8.49
CA LYS A 74 15.99 2.44 -9.37
C LYS A 74 15.50 1.01 -9.54
N SER A 75 15.86 0.38 -10.64
CA SER A 75 15.48 -1.03 -10.93
C SER A 75 15.83 -2.00 -9.78
N GLU A 76 16.90 -1.72 -9.06
CA GLU A 76 17.33 -2.52 -7.90
C GLU A 76 16.36 -2.38 -6.71
N HIS A 77 15.92 -1.16 -6.37
CA HIS A 77 14.92 -0.95 -5.32
C HIS A 77 13.59 -1.62 -5.65
N ILE A 78 13.18 -1.59 -6.92
CA ILE A 78 11.98 -2.29 -7.37
C ILE A 78 12.12 -3.81 -7.16
N ARG A 79 13.28 -4.39 -7.47
CA ARG A 79 13.53 -5.83 -7.23
C ARG A 79 13.49 -6.18 -5.75
N HIS A 80 14.10 -5.38 -4.89
CA HIS A 80 14.01 -5.60 -3.44
C HIS A 80 12.57 -5.54 -2.93
N MET A 81 11.77 -4.60 -3.44
CA MET A 81 10.33 -4.54 -3.12
C MET A 81 9.57 -5.76 -3.63
N ILE A 82 9.85 -6.22 -4.85
CA ILE A 82 9.29 -7.46 -5.40
C ILE A 82 9.58 -8.64 -4.48
N ASP A 83 10.85 -8.81 -4.08
CA ASP A 83 11.27 -9.92 -3.22
C ASP A 83 10.56 -9.87 -1.86
N MET A 84 10.48 -8.70 -1.24
CA MET A 84 9.80 -8.52 0.05
C MET A 84 8.29 -8.80 -0.05
N ARG A 85 7.60 -8.27 -1.06
CA ARG A 85 6.16 -8.48 -1.22
C ARG A 85 5.84 -9.94 -1.57
N ASN A 86 6.66 -10.59 -2.40
CA ASN A 86 6.52 -12.03 -2.69
C ASN A 86 6.80 -12.88 -1.45
N HIS A 87 7.74 -12.47 -0.61
CA HIS A 87 7.97 -13.14 0.67
C HIS A 87 6.73 -13.05 1.59
N CYS A 88 6.02 -11.92 1.59
CA CYS A 88 4.75 -11.80 2.34
C CYS A 88 3.70 -12.82 1.87
N PHE A 89 3.60 -13.11 0.57
CA PHE A 89 2.72 -14.18 0.06
C PHE A 89 3.16 -15.57 0.50
N ASN A 90 4.47 -15.82 0.58
CA ASN A 90 4.99 -17.09 1.10
C ASN A 90 4.62 -17.28 2.59
N VAL A 91 4.79 -16.24 3.40
CA VAL A 91 4.38 -16.26 4.82
C VAL A 91 2.88 -16.46 4.96
N ALA A 92 2.08 -15.79 4.13
CA ALA A 92 0.63 -15.94 4.12
C ALA A 92 0.20 -17.37 3.75
N SER A 93 0.88 -17.97 2.76
CA SER A 93 0.61 -19.35 2.36
C SER A 93 0.96 -20.36 3.45
N GLN A 94 2.10 -20.19 4.12
CA GLN A 94 2.54 -21.07 5.22
C GLN A 94 1.63 -20.97 6.45
N GLY A 95 1.13 -19.76 6.75
CA GLY A 95 0.24 -19.48 7.86
C GLY A 95 -1.23 -19.79 7.57
N ASP A 96 -1.58 -20.21 6.35
CA ASP A 96 -2.94 -20.47 5.89
C ASP A 96 -3.88 -19.26 6.09
N TYR A 97 -3.41 -18.07 5.68
CA TYR A 97 -4.20 -16.85 5.70
C TYR A 97 -5.17 -16.77 4.51
N ASP A 98 -6.33 -16.15 4.75
CA ASP A 98 -7.35 -15.93 3.71
C ASP A 98 -7.08 -14.66 2.91
N TYR A 99 -6.44 -13.66 3.55
CA TYR A 99 -6.07 -12.39 2.94
C TYR A 99 -4.67 -11.94 3.36
N VAL A 100 -3.99 -11.26 2.44
CA VAL A 100 -2.86 -10.38 2.73
C VAL A 100 -3.35 -8.94 2.67
N PHE A 101 -3.20 -8.19 3.75
CA PHE A 101 -3.40 -6.77 3.82
C PHE A 101 -2.03 -6.08 3.74
N SER A 102 -1.60 -5.76 2.52
CA SER A 102 -0.31 -5.12 2.27
C SER A 102 -0.44 -3.62 2.48
N VAL A 103 0.31 -3.08 3.44
CA VAL A 103 0.24 -1.65 3.81
C VAL A 103 1.65 -1.08 3.92
N ASP A 104 1.90 0.06 3.27
CA ASP A 104 3.17 0.76 3.39
C ASP A 104 3.27 1.47 4.74
N SER A 105 4.49 1.55 5.28
CA SER A 105 4.78 1.96 6.67
C SER A 105 4.66 3.47 6.94
N ASP A 106 4.20 4.24 5.97
CA ASP A 106 3.97 5.69 6.05
C ASP A 106 2.51 6.08 5.84
N LEU A 107 1.60 5.12 5.91
CA LEU A 107 0.17 5.36 5.84
C LEU A 107 -0.47 5.36 7.23
N VAL A 108 -1.25 6.38 7.53
CA VAL A 108 -2.13 6.42 8.71
C VAL A 108 -3.54 6.04 8.27
N LEU A 109 -3.97 4.85 8.68
CA LEU A 109 -5.25 4.28 8.27
C LEU A 109 -6.41 4.84 9.11
N ASN A 110 -7.61 4.87 8.51
CA ASN A 110 -8.84 5.05 9.24
C ASN A 110 -9.16 3.77 10.06
N PRO A 111 -9.71 3.87 11.27
CA PRO A 111 -10.09 2.71 12.06
C PRO A 111 -10.99 1.69 11.33
N HIS A 112 -11.81 2.13 10.41
CA HIS A 112 -12.74 1.29 9.65
C HIS A 112 -12.17 0.73 8.35
N THR A 113 -10.90 1.01 8.00
CA THR A 113 -10.31 0.62 6.71
C THR A 113 -10.42 -0.89 6.46
N LEU A 114 -9.94 -1.73 7.38
CA LEU A 114 -9.97 -3.18 7.17
C LEU A 114 -11.40 -3.74 7.10
N GLU A 115 -12.28 -3.26 7.97
CA GLU A 115 -13.70 -3.63 7.99
C GLU A 115 -14.37 -3.35 6.64
N LEU A 116 -14.15 -2.14 6.11
CA LEU A 116 -14.72 -1.70 4.86
C LEU A 116 -14.19 -2.51 3.67
N LEU A 117 -12.87 -2.69 3.57
CA LEU A 117 -12.26 -3.47 2.50
C LEU A 117 -12.75 -4.93 2.48
N LEU A 118 -12.89 -5.56 3.65
CA LEU A 118 -13.43 -6.92 3.77
C LEU A 118 -14.91 -7.01 3.38
N ALA A 119 -15.68 -5.97 3.67
CA ALA A 119 -17.12 -5.94 3.38
C ALA A 119 -17.44 -6.04 1.88
N TYR A 120 -16.53 -5.58 1.01
CA TYR A 120 -16.73 -5.65 -0.45
C TYR A 120 -16.59 -7.05 -1.04
N LYS A 121 -15.92 -7.97 -0.33
CA LYS A 121 -15.74 -9.38 -0.77
C LYS A 121 -15.14 -9.51 -2.17
N THR A 122 -14.25 -8.61 -2.53
CA THR A 122 -13.50 -8.66 -3.79
C THR A 122 -12.17 -9.38 -3.60
N ASP A 123 -11.58 -9.87 -4.68
CA ASP A 123 -10.27 -10.52 -4.61
C ASP A 123 -9.12 -9.52 -4.43
N ILE A 124 -9.27 -8.31 -4.99
CA ILE A 124 -8.27 -7.25 -4.89
C ILE A 124 -8.97 -5.91 -4.72
N ILE A 125 -8.69 -5.24 -3.61
CA ILE A 125 -9.19 -3.89 -3.35
C ILE A 125 -8.18 -3.09 -2.51
N GLY A 126 -7.95 -1.84 -2.87
CA GLY A 126 -7.08 -0.94 -2.11
C GLY A 126 -7.77 0.35 -1.72
N GLU A 127 -7.12 1.12 -0.85
CA GLU A 127 -7.53 2.48 -0.54
C GLU A 127 -6.91 3.48 -1.52
N ALA A 128 -7.68 4.47 -1.90
CA ALA A 128 -7.19 5.59 -2.70
C ALA A 128 -6.75 6.75 -1.80
N TYR A 129 -5.62 7.34 -2.09
CA TYR A 129 -5.12 8.52 -1.38
C TYR A 129 -4.30 9.43 -2.27
N TRP A 130 -4.03 10.63 -1.78
CA TRP A 130 -3.30 11.66 -2.48
C TRP A 130 -1.94 11.90 -1.83
N THR A 131 -0.95 12.13 -2.68
CA THR A 131 0.39 12.55 -2.29
C THR A 131 0.77 13.80 -3.06
N LYS A 132 1.12 14.87 -2.38
CA LYS A 132 1.72 16.05 -3.01
C LYS A 132 3.23 15.86 -3.07
N SER A 133 3.82 15.99 -4.22
CA SER A 133 5.27 16.01 -4.42
C SER A 133 5.73 17.35 -4.98
N GLU A 134 7.03 17.54 -5.12
CA GLU A 134 7.61 18.75 -5.76
C GLU A 134 7.13 18.95 -7.19
N ILE A 135 6.76 17.87 -7.88
CA ILE A 135 6.27 17.91 -9.28
C ILE A 135 4.73 17.90 -9.37
N GLY A 136 4.01 17.91 -8.27
CA GLY A 136 2.56 18.03 -8.24
C GLY A 136 1.83 17.07 -7.30
N LEU A 137 0.52 17.02 -7.44
CA LEU A 137 -0.36 16.13 -6.69
C LEU A 137 -0.43 14.77 -7.39
N TRP A 138 -0.09 13.73 -6.64
CA TRP A 138 -0.12 12.35 -7.10
C TRP A 138 -1.28 11.59 -6.49
N TYR A 139 -1.83 10.69 -7.27
CA TYR A 139 -2.87 9.78 -6.87
C TYR A 139 -2.35 8.34 -7.00
N ASN A 140 -2.49 7.52 -5.96
CA ASN A 140 -1.92 6.17 -5.92
C ASN A 140 -2.60 5.17 -6.85
N ALA A 141 -3.83 5.43 -7.27
CA ALA A 141 -4.53 4.57 -8.22
C ALA A 141 -4.32 5.04 -9.66
N SER A 142 -4.14 4.08 -10.55
CA SER A 142 -4.06 4.35 -11.98
C SER A 142 -5.32 3.88 -12.69
N LEU A 143 -5.92 4.80 -13.44
CA LEU A 143 -7.09 4.53 -14.27
C LEU A 143 -6.74 3.91 -15.61
N TYR A 144 -5.45 3.79 -15.90
CA TYR A 144 -5.00 3.18 -17.14
C TYR A 144 -5.57 1.79 -17.29
N ASN A 145 -6.17 1.53 -18.41
CA ASN A 145 -6.26 0.17 -18.89
C ASN A 145 -4.82 -0.31 -19.12
N LEU A 146 -4.36 -1.24 -18.32
CA LEU A 146 -2.98 -1.75 -18.38
C LEU A 146 -2.63 -2.37 -19.74
N PHE A 147 -3.64 -2.74 -20.53
CA PHE A 147 -3.49 -3.32 -21.85
C PHE A 147 -3.43 -2.28 -22.98
N ASN A 148 -3.84 -1.04 -22.74
CA ASN A 148 -3.79 0.05 -23.71
C ASN A 148 -2.60 0.97 -23.44
N MET A 149 -1.40 0.42 -23.44
CA MET A 149 -0.16 1.15 -23.18
C MET A 149 0.12 2.26 -24.20
N ASP A 150 -0.43 2.15 -25.41
CA ASP A 150 -0.31 3.17 -26.48
C ASP A 150 -1.28 4.34 -26.34
N GLN A 151 -2.31 4.21 -25.52
CA GLN A 151 -3.18 5.33 -25.22
C GLN A 151 -2.48 6.25 -24.21
N LYS A 152 -1.90 7.31 -24.70
CA LYS A 152 -1.59 8.47 -23.86
C LYS A 152 -2.90 8.89 -23.24
N VAL A 153 -3.07 8.59 -21.95
CA VAL A 153 -4.20 9.13 -21.19
C VAL A 153 -4.06 10.64 -21.29
N THR A 154 -5.00 11.25 -21.98
CA THR A 154 -4.98 12.71 -22.12
C THR A 154 -5.21 13.31 -20.74
N VAL A 155 -4.51 14.41 -20.44
CA VAL A 155 -4.66 15.14 -19.18
C VAL A 155 -6.15 15.38 -18.81
N PRO A 156 -7.05 15.74 -19.75
CA PRO A 156 -8.48 15.86 -19.47
C PRO A 156 -9.16 14.60 -18.94
N ASN A 157 -8.82 13.43 -19.47
CA ASN A 157 -9.42 12.17 -19.01
C ASN A 157 -8.94 11.79 -17.60
N ASN A 158 -7.68 12.09 -17.26
CA ASN A 158 -7.16 11.93 -15.92
C ASN A 158 -7.85 12.86 -14.91
N ILE A 159 -8.06 14.12 -15.29
CA ILE A 159 -8.73 15.09 -14.41
C ILE A 159 -10.17 14.64 -14.15
N GLN A 160 -10.92 14.23 -15.17
CA GLN A 160 -12.29 13.78 -14.99
C GLN A 160 -12.37 12.57 -14.06
N ALA A 161 -11.53 11.59 -14.26
CA ALA A 161 -11.50 10.41 -13.41
C ALA A 161 -11.09 10.74 -11.97
N ILE A 162 -10.16 11.66 -11.76
CA ILE A 162 -9.82 12.20 -10.45
C ILE A 162 -11.03 12.87 -9.80
N VAL A 163 -11.78 13.66 -10.58
CA VAL A 163 -13.01 14.30 -10.09
C VAL A 163 -14.07 13.26 -9.75
N ASP A 164 -14.25 12.24 -10.59
CA ASP A 164 -15.22 11.17 -10.34
C ASP A 164 -14.88 10.40 -9.06
N HIS A 165 -13.59 10.17 -8.78
CA HIS A 165 -13.12 9.50 -7.58
C HIS A 165 -13.22 10.35 -6.29
N GLN A 166 -13.51 11.63 -6.40
CA GLN A 166 -13.84 12.47 -5.23
C GLN A 166 -15.24 12.17 -4.67
N VAL A 167 -16.09 11.53 -5.45
CA VAL A 167 -17.34 10.98 -4.94
C VAL A 167 -17.01 9.70 -4.16
N PRO A 168 -17.34 9.63 -2.86
CA PRO A 168 -17.04 8.42 -2.08
C PRO A 168 -17.68 7.17 -2.67
N GLY A 169 -16.89 6.13 -2.89
CA GLY A 169 -17.38 4.90 -3.52
C GLY A 169 -16.27 3.91 -3.85
N VAL A 170 -16.66 2.84 -4.55
CA VAL A 170 -15.74 1.81 -5.04
C VAL A 170 -15.63 1.90 -6.55
N TYR A 171 -14.41 1.95 -7.04
CA TYR A 171 -14.12 2.14 -8.45
C TYR A 171 -13.20 1.04 -8.97
N ARG A 172 -13.48 0.57 -10.18
CA ARG A 172 -12.57 -0.32 -10.88
C ARG A 172 -11.42 0.50 -11.48
N VAL A 173 -10.19 0.04 -11.24
CA VAL A 173 -8.97 0.71 -11.70
C VAL A 173 -8.03 -0.26 -12.40
N GLY A 174 -7.03 0.25 -13.09
CA GLY A 174 -5.98 -0.55 -13.70
C GLY A 174 -4.84 -0.89 -12.74
N MET A 175 -4.62 -0.05 -11.71
CA MET A 175 -3.54 -0.23 -10.76
C MET A 175 -3.88 0.44 -9.43
N THR A 176 -3.45 -0.19 -8.34
CA THR A 176 -3.36 0.38 -7.00
C THR A 176 -2.21 -0.29 -6.26
N GLY A 177 -1.79 0.28 -5.14
CA GLY A 177 -0.74 -0.25 -4.28
C GLY A 177 -0.73 0.45 -2.93
N ALA A 178 0.30 0.21 -2.13
CA ALA A 178 0.57 0.82 -0.83
C ALA A 178 -0.46 0.55 0.30
N CYS A 179 -1.74 0.39 0.01
CA CYS A 179 -2.77 -0.05 0.94
C CYS A 179 -3.76 -0.94 0.18
N ILE A 180 -3.56 -2.25 0.21
CA ILE A 180 -4.28 -3.19 -0.64
C ILE A 180 -4.59 -4.49 0.11
N LEU A 181 -5.85 -4.93 0.03
CA LEU A 181 -6.31 -6.22 0.53
C LEU A 181 -6.39 -7.20 -0.64
N ILE A 182 -5.71 -8.34 -0.52
CA ILE A 182 -5.56 -9.34 -1.56
C ILE A 182 -6.03 -10.69 -1.02
N SER A 183 -6.96 -11.34 -1.72
CA SER A 183 -7.47 -12.64 -1.32
C SER A 183 -6.50 -13.78 -1.63
N LYS A 184 -6.57 -14.85 -0.85
CA LYS A 184 -5.83 -16.10 -1.04
C LYS A 184 -5.93 -16.66 -2.47
N ARG A 185 -7.07 -16.50 -3.11
CA ARG A 185 -7.28 -16.96 -4.49
C ARG A 185 -6.30 -16.34 -5.48
N VAL A 186 -5.88 -15.10 -5.24
CA VAL A 186 -4.98 -14.37 -6.14
C VAL A 186 -3.60 -15.00 -6.14
N TRP A 187 -2.92 -15.10 -4.99
CA TRP A 187 -1.57 -15.67 -4.97
C TRP A 187 -1.54 -17.17 -5.19
N GLN A 188 -2.61 -17.92 -4.86
CA GLN A 188 -2.74 -19.33 -5.19
C GLN A 188 -2.91 -19.60 -6.71
N SER A 189 -3.34 -18.60 -7.47
CA SER A 189 -3.39 -18.69 -8.93
C SER A 189 -2.04 -18.47 -9.62
N GLY A 190 -0.98 -18.16 -8.83
CA GLY A 190 0.35 -17.87 -9.35
C GLY A 190 0.57 -16.38 -9.67
N VAL A 191 -0.34 -15.50 -9.27
CA VAL A 191 -0.14 -14.05 -9.35
C VAL A 191 0.78 -13.60 -8.22
N ASP A 192 1.83 -12.89 -8.58
CA ASP A 192 2.85 -12.36 -7.69
C ASP A 192 3.34 -11.00 -8.18
N TYR A 193 4.33 -10.41 -7.50
CA TYR A 193 4.93 -9.12 -7.84
C TYR A 193 6.08 -9.22 -8.86
N SER A 194 6.41 -10.42 -9.36
CA SER A 194 7.55 -10.62 -10.28
C SER A 194 7.46 -9.76 -11.53
N GLU A 195 8.63 -9.34 -12.00
CA GLU A 195 8.75 -8.50 -13.20
C GLU A 195 7.97 -9.12 -14.38
N VAL A 196 7.17 -8.30 -15.03
CA VAL A 196 6.56 -8.68 -16.29
C VAL A 196 7.58 -8.39 -17.40
N PRO A 197 7.95 -9.38 -18.21
CA PRO A 197 8.90 -9.19 -19.30
C PRO A 197 8.24 -8.38 -20.42
N TYR A 198 8.19 -7.07 -20.24
CA TYR A 198 7.61 -6.15 -21.20
C TYR A 198 8.62 -5.07 -21.57
N GLN A 199 9.20 -5.20 -22.75
CA GLN A 199 10.29 -4.36 -23.22
C GLN A 199 9.92 -2.87 -23.44
N TRP A 200 8.64 -2.54 -23.43
CA TRP A 200 8.14 -1.19 -23.66
C TRP A 200 7.71 -0.44 -22.39
N ALA A 201 7.67 -1.13 -21.26
CA ALA A 201 7.25 -0.55 -20.00
C ALA A 201 8.47 -0.16 -19.17
N ASN A 202 8.84 1.10 -19.16
CA ASN A 202 9.96 1.62 -18.39
C ASN A 202 9.53 2.86 -17.59
N PRO A 203 9.83 2.97 -16.27
CA PRO A 203 10.05 1.89 -15.32
C PRO A 203 8.72 1.31 -14.85
N ILE A 204 8.65 0.00 -14.71
CA ILE A 204 7.51 -0.65 -14.08
C ILE A 204 7.79 -0.71 -12.58
N SER A 205 6.82 -0.26 -11.75
CA SER A 205 6.86 -0.49 -10.31
C SER A 205 6.43 -1.93 -9.99
N GLU A 206 6.75 -2.41 -8.78
CA GLU A 206 6.31 -3.73 -8.32
C GLU A 206 4.78 -3.83 -8.28
N ASP A 207 4.09 -2.76 -7.82
CA ASP A 207 2.62 -2.71 -7.81
C ASP A 207 2.03 -2.84 -9.21
N ARG A 208 2.66 -2.21 -10.20
CA ARG A 208 2.22 -2.34 -11.59
C ARG A 208 2.42 -3.73 -12.14
N ASN A 209 3.54 -4.38 -11.82
CA ASN A 209 3.78 -5.78 -12.18
C ASN A 209 2.68 -6.67 -11.60
N PHE A 210 2.39 -6.54 -10.30
CA PHE A 210 1.33 -7.28 -9.64
C PHE A 210 -0.02 -7.04 -10.29
N CYS A 211 -0.42 -5.80 -10.49
CA CYS A 211 -1.71 -5.44 -11.07
C CYS A 211 -1.86 -5.95 -12.51
N LEU A 212 -0.80 -5.89 -13.31
CA LEU A 212 -0.81 -6.43 -14.67
C LEU A 212 -0.98 -7.95 -14.67
N ARG A 213 -0.23 -8.66 -13.81
CA ARG A 213 -0.35 -10.12 -13.66
C ARG A 213 -1.73 -10.52 -13.17
N ALA A 214 -2.28 -9.80 -12.19
CA ALA A 214 -3.63 -10.01 -11.68
C ALA A 214 -4.69 -9.82 -12.77
N ALA A 215 -4.59 -8.74 -13.55
CA ALA A 215 -5.51 -8.48 -14.66
C ALA A 215 -5.42 -9.57 -15.75
N CYS A 216 -4.21 -10.03 -16.09
CA CYS A 216 -4.01 -11.15 -17.04
C CYS A 216 -4.60 -12.47 -16.52
N ALA A 217 -4.59 -12.68 -15.21
CA ALA A 217 -5.23 -13.83 -14.55
C ALA A 217 -6.74 -13.68 -14.36
N GLY A 218 -7.34 -12.56 -14.78
CA GLY A 218 -8.77 -12.33 -14.73
C GLY A 218 -9.29 -11.73 -13.43
N PHE A 219 -8.41 -11.24 -12.54
CA PHE A 219 -8.80 -10.57 -11.29
C PHE A 219 -9.02 -9.07 -11.53
N PRO A 220 -10.25 -8.56 -11.36
CA PRO A 220 -10.49 -7.12 -11.40
C PRO A 220 -9.89 -6.45 -10.16
N ILE A 221 -9.40 -5.23 -10.35
CA ILE A 221 -8.77 -4.42 -9.30
C ILE A 221 -9.71 -3.27 -8.96
N TYR A 222 -9.93 -3.04 -7.67
CA TYR A 222 -10.79 -1.98 -7.16
C TYR A 222 -10.04 -1.07 -6.19
N ILE A 223 -10.57 0.14 -6.02
CA ILE A 223 -10.20 1.05 -4.94
C ILE A 223 -11.45 1.51 -4.20
N ASP A 224 -11.31 1.73 -2.92
CA ASP A 224 -12.24 2.50 -2.10
C ASP A 224 -11.75 3.95 -1.98
N THR A 225 -12.66 4.90 -1.99
CA THR A 225 -12.36 6.34 -1.86
C THR A 225 -13.13 6.99 -0.71
N GLN A 226 -13.80 6.20 0.14
CA GLN A 226 -14.65 6.73 1.20
C GLN A 226 -13.86 7.21 2.41
N ILE A 227 -12.79 6.49 2.76
CA ILE A 227 -11.99 6.77 3.95
C ILE A 227 -10.48 6.75 3.65
N PRO A 228 -10.01 7.65 2.76
CA PRO A 228 -8.63 7.64 2.31
C PRO A 228 -7.64 7.73 3.49
N PRO A 229 -6.58 6.91 3.50
CA PRO A 229 -5.51 7.02 4.48
C PRO A 229 -4.75 8.33 4.31
N TYR A 230 -4.11 8.80 5.40
CA TYR A 230 -3.22 9.93 5.33
C TYR A 230 -1.79 9.46 5.05
N HIS A 231 -1.15 9.97 4.00
CA HIS A 231 0.19 9.57 3.61
C HIS A 231 1.25 10.48 4.22
N LEU A 232 2.05 9.94 5.13
CA LEU A 232 3.17 10.62 5.79
C LEU A 232 4.43 10.60 4.90
N PHE A 233 4.30 11.02 3.66
CA PHE A 233 5.29 10.89 2.59
C PHE A 233 6.69 11.46 2.93
N ASN A 234 6.74 12.53 3.75
CA ASN A 234 7.96 13.18 4.20
C ASN A 234 7.73 13.95 5.50
N ASP A 235 8.77 14.65 5.99
CA ASP A 235 8.70 15.41 7.24
C ASP A 235 7.67 16.56 7.22
N GLU A 236 7.46 17.20 6.07
CA GLU A 236 6.44 18.27 5.93
C GLU A 236 5.04 17.69 6.14
N TYR A 237 4.75 16.52 5.56
CA TYR A 237 3.47 15.83 5.74
C TYR A 237 3.28 15.34 7.17
N TYR A 238 4.33 14.80 7.78
CA TYR A 238 4.32 14.42 9.17
C TYR A 238 4.01 15.62 10.08
N ASN A 239 4.69 16.74 9.90
CA ASN A 239 4.45 17.94 10.68
C ASN A 239 3.01 18.47 10.49
N THR A 240 2.52 18.53 9.27
CA THR A 240 1.13 18.92 8.98
C THR A 240 0.11 17.98 9.63
N TYR A 241 0.38 16.69 9.62
CA TYR A 241 -0.44 15.70 10.32
C TYR A 241 -0.44 15.94 11.83
N MET A 242 0.72 16.15 12.44
CA MET A 242 0.85 16.41 13.88
C MET A 242 0.14 17.70 14.30
N GLU A 243 0.19 18.75 13.49
CA GLU A 243 -0.56 20.00 13.73
C GLU A 243 -2.07 19.76 13.73
N ARG A 244 -2.57 18.94 12.79
CA ARG A 244 -4.01 18.60 12.70
C ARG A 244 -4.49 17.83 13.93
N ILE A 245 -3.78 16.79 14.35
CA ILE A 245 -4.19 16.01 15.54
C ILE A 245 -4.02 16.81 16.82
N GLY A 246 -2.98 17.66 16.93
CA GLY A 246 -2.76 18.56 18.06
C GLY A 246 -3.82 19.67 18.17
N SER A 247 -4.35 20.16 17.06
CA SER A 247 -5.45 21.13 17.04
C SER A 247 -6.80 20.48 17.36
N SER A 248 -7.02 19.24 16.96
CA SER A 248 -8.25 18.49 17.29
C SER A 248 -8.37 18.15 18.79
N SER A 249 -7.23 18.03 19.49
CA SER A 249 -7.20 17.80 20.94
C SER A 249 -7.43 19.07 21.77
N ARG A 250 -7.46 20.25 21.14
CA ARG A 250 -7.73 21.56 21.78
C ARG A 250 -9.15 22.07 21.52
N ALA A 251 -10.14 21.17 21.36
CA ALA A 251 -11.54 21.61 21.32
C ALA A 251 -11.86 22.39 22.63
N PRO A 252 -12.48 23.56 22.55
CA PRO A 252 -12.75 24.36 23.74
C PRO A 252 -13.71 23.60 24.66
N THR A 253 -13.30 23.40 25.89
CA THR A 253 -14.22 23.15 27.00
C THR A 253 -15.16 24.33 27.08
N VAL A 254 -16.42 24.16 26.64
CA VAL A 254 -17.52 25.09 26.87
C VAL A 254 -18.03 24.88 28.29
#